data_526caf2eca88f90f5a012529fdd6a0e4
#
_entry.id   526caf2eca88f90f5a012529fdd6a0e4
#
_cell.length_a   1.000
_cell.length_b   1.000
_cell.length_c   1.000
_cell.angle_alpha   90.00
_cell.angle_beta   90.00
_cell.angle_gamma   90.00
#
_symmetry.space_group_name_H-M   'P 1'
#
loop_
_entity.id
_entity.type
_entity.pdbx_description
1 polymer ?
#
loop_
_entity_poly.entity_id
_entity_poly.type
_entity_poly.pdbx_seq_one_letter_code
_entity_poly.pdbx_strand_id
1 'polypeptide(L)'
;FRESLPAENRLATKWADTFNSFKVVLRNKQYVCYVLQLAFAQGVLFAYIASSPFIIQQHYGYSPFAFSICFSVNAIAIGGAAAFSVKFRRPANGTLVGCMGMLIFSLLECSALALGCSFWIYELLLIAVLFMMGMTFTTSTALAMECERTNAGTASALLGAVCFSFGGIVSPLVGIGNILVSTGVIFVICSFCSLSCILLALGRRRTKLYFAFSTSQKR
;
A
#
# COMPACT_ATOMS: atom_id res chain seq x y z
N PHE A 1 7.51 -31.28 3.30
CA PHE A 1 7.54 -30.66 1.95
C PHE A 1 8.90 -30.89 1.33
N ARG A 2 8.93 -31.38 0.10
CA ARG A 2 10.20 -31.55 -0.64
C ARG A 2 10.58 -30.19 -1.22
N GLU A 3 11.83 -29.76 -0.98
CA GLU A 3 12.37 -28.52 -1.53
C GLU A 3 12.29 -28.54 -3.07
N SER A 4 11.61 -27.58 -3.66
CA SER A 4 11.37 -27.50 -5.10
C SER A 4 12.51 -26.82 -5.87
N LEU A 5 13.39 -26.07 -5.16
CA LEU A 5 14.49 -25.37 -5.79
C LEU A 5 15.68 -26.32 -6.01
N PRO A 6 16.20 -26.47 -7.25
CA PRO A 6 17.41 -27.24 -7.51
C PRO A 6 18.59 -26.77 -6.65
N ALA A 7 19.45 -27.71 -6.21
CA ALA A 7 20.54 -27.40 -5.28
C ALA A 7 21.53 -26.35 -5.84
N GLU A 8 21.73 -26.32 -7.14
CA GLU A 8 22.58 -25.38 -7.88
C GLU A 8 22.07 -23.94 -7.84
N ASN A 9 20.76 -23.75 -7.64
CA ASN A 9 20.12 -22.43 -7.58
C ASN A 9 19.88 -21.95 -6.13
N ARG A 10 20.30 -22.74 -5.13
CA ARG A 10 20.19 -22.37 -3.71
C ARG A 10 21.31 -21.41 -3.36
N LEU A 11 20.93 -20.23 -2.85
CA LEU A 11 21.91 -19.29 -2.29
C LEU A 11 22.62 -19.93 -1.10
N ALA A 12 23.95 -19.89 -1.11
CA ALA A 12 24.75 -20.32 0.03
C ALA A 12 24.36 -19.49 1.27
N THR A 13 24.12 -20.16 2.40
CA THR A 13 23.54 -19.59 3.63
C THR A 13 24.54 -18.72 4.42
N LYS A 14 25.30 -17.85 3.73
CA LYS A 14 26.16 -16.87 4.41
C LYS A 14 25.38 -15.58 4.61
N TRP A 15 25.29 -15.12 5.85
CA TRP A 15 24.64 -13.86 6.21
C TRP A 15 25.11 -12.67 5.35
N ALA A 16 26.40 -12.64 5.00
CA ALA A 16 26.97 -11.64 4.14
C ALA A 16 26.34 -11.59 2.74
N ASP A 17 26.02 -12.74 2.15
CA ASP A 17 25.40 -12.85 0.82
C ASP A 17 23.95 -12.38 0.87
N THR A 18 23.25 -12.65 1.98
CA THR A 18 21.89 -12.17 2.23
C THR A 18 21.87 -10.65 2.32
N PHE A 19 22.76 -10.03 3.10
CA PHE A 19 22.86 -8.57 3.19
C PHE A 19 23.24 -7.92 1.87
N ASN A 20 24.12 -8.56 1.10
CA ASN A 20 24.48 -8.07 -0.23
C ASN A 20 23.28 -8.12 -1.20
N SER A 21 22.46 -9.16 -1.13
CA SER A 21 21.23 -9.29 -1.91
C SER A 21 20.23 -8.17 -1.57
N PHE A 22 20.06 -7.80 -0.30
CA PHE A 22 19.24 -6.64 0.09
C PHE A 22 19.78 -5.34 -0.51
N LYS A 23 21.09 -5.13 -0.48
CA LYS A 23 21.74 -3.95 -1.05
C LYS A 23 21.53 -3.87 -2.57
N VAL A 24 21.58 -4.98 -3.27
CA VAL A 24 21.33 -5.06 -4.72
C VAL A 24 19.89 -4.66 -5.03
N VAL A 25 18.91 -5.23 -4.33
CA VAL A 25 17.48 -4.93 -4.51
C VAL A 25 17.18 -3.45 -4.21
N LEU A 26 17.75 -2.89 -3.14
CA LEU A 26 17.57 -1.48 -2.77
C LEU A 26 18.21 -0.49 -3.77
N ARG A 27 19.16 -0.93 -4.60
CA ARG A 27 19.69 -0.09 -5.68
C ARG A 27 18.71 0.12 -6.83
N ASN A 28 17.71 -0.76 -6.97
CA ASN A 28 16.68 -0.60 -7.97
C ASN A 28 15.67 0.47 -7.54
N LYS A 29 15.93 1.71 -7.98
CA LYS A 29 15.10 2.88 -7.62
C LYS A 29 13.62 2.73 -8.01
N GLN A 30 13.32 1.94 -9.04
CA GLN A 30 11.94 1.70 -9.47
C GLN A 30 11.23 0.77 -8.49
N TYR A 31 11.89 -0.31 -8.08
CA TYR A 31 11.41 -1.20 -7.03
C TYR A 31 11.15 -0.43 -5.71
N VAL A 32 12.13 0.38 -5.27
CA VAL A 32 12.01 1.19 -4.06
C VAL A 32 10.81 2.14 -4.12
N CYS A 33 10.53 2.76 -5.26
CA CYS A 33 9.34 3.61 -5.41
C CYS A 33 8.03 2.81 -5.24
N TYR A 34 7.94 1.58 -5.76
CA TYR A 34 6.76 0.73 -5.56
C TYR A 34 6.62 0.26 -4.10
N VAL A 35 7.74 -0.09 -3.45
CA VAL A 35 7.74 -0.48 -2.03
C VAL A 35 7.32 0.69 -1.14
N LEU A 36 7.84 1.89 -1.37
CA LEU A 36 7.43 3.08 -0.62
C LEU A 36 5.96 3.43 -0.86
N GLN A 37 5.49 3.32 -2.11
CA GLN A 37 4.07 3.51 -2.41
C GLN A 37 3.19 2.54 -1.59
N LEU A 38 3.58 1.26 -1.53
CA LEU A 38 2.88 0.24 -0.74
C LEU A 38 2.99 0.52 0.76
N ALA A 39 4.14 0.95 1.26
CA ALA A 39 4.34 1.29 2.66
C ALA A 39 3.40 2.42 3.10
N PHE A 40 3.24 3.46 2.28
CA PHE A 40 2.29 4.53 2.56
C PHE A 40 0.84 4.06 2.48
N ALA A 41 0.48 3.22 1.51
CA ALA A 41 -0.86 2.62 1.46
C ALA A 41 -1.12 1.73 2.70
N GLN A 42 -0.11 0.99 3.15
CA GLN A 42 -0.17 0.21 4.40
C GLN A 42 -0.33 1.13 5.62
N GLY A 43 0.26 2.33 5.61
CA GLY A 43 0.05 3.33 6.64
C GLY A 43 -1.43 3.72 6.81
N VAL A 44 -2.17 3.86 5.71
CA VAL A 44 -3.63 4.08 5.76
C VAL A 44 -4.34 2.92 6.44
N LEU A 45 -4.00 1.67 6.07
CA LEU A 45 -4.59 0.47 6.68
C LEU A 45 -4.33 0.41 8.19
N PHE A 46 -3.08 0.61 8.61
CA PHE A 46 -2.74 0.53 10.04
C PHE A 46 -3.32 1.68 10.84
N ALA A 47 -3.42 2.88 10.27
CA ALA A 47 -4.12 3.99 10.89
C ALA A 47 -5.61 3.66 11.08
N TYR A 48 -6.28 3.09 10.07
CA TYR A 48 -7.64 2.58 10.18
C TYR A 48 -7.77 1.54 11.30
N ILE A 49 -6.93 0.49 11.30
CA ILE A 49 -6.98 -0.57 12.30
C ILE A 49 -6.82 -0.01 13.72
N ALA A 50 -5.92 0.96 13.91
CA ALA A 50 -5.66 1.56 15.20
C ALA A 50 -6.77 2.50 15.68
N SER A 51 -7.40 3.27 14.78
CA SER A 51 -8.39 4.29 15.13
C SER A 51 -9.82 3.77 15.19
N SER A 52 -10.18 2.80 14.34
CA SER A 52 -11.57 2.38 14.16
C SER A 52 -12.26 1.89 15.43
N PRO A 53 -11.63 1.15 16.37
CA PRO A 53 -12.28 0.78 17.62
C PRO A 53 -12.71 2.01 18.44
N PHE A 54 -11.87 3.04 18.48
CA PHE A 54 -12.15 4.27 19.21
C PHE A 54 -13.22 5.10 18.50
N ILE A 55 -13.15 5.25 17.21
CA ILE A 55 -14.11 6.02 16.42
C ILE A 55 -15.49 5.35 16.48
N ILE A 56 -15.59 4.05 16.20
CA ILE A 56 -16.89 3.37 16.12
C ILE A 56 -17.50 3.17 17.50
N GLN A 57 -16.72 2.75 18.50
CA GLN A 57 -17.27 2.40 19.81
C GLN A 57 -17.34 3.60 20.76
N GLN A 58 -16.31 4.44 20.83
CA GLN A 58 -16.28 5.54 21.80
C GLN A 58 -16.91 6.83 21.26
N HIS A 59 -16.67 7.18 19.99
CA HIS A 59 -17.21 8.42 19.41
C HIS A 59 -18.66 8.25 18.94
N TYR A 60 -18.94 7.17 18.18
CA TYR A 60 -20.29 6.91 17.67
C TYR A 60 -21.15 6.05 18.61
N GLY A 61 -20.60 5.49 19.68
CA GLY A 61 -21.33 4.73 20.71
C GLY A 61 -21.84 3.35 20.28
N TYR A 62 -21.28 2.77 19.23
CA TYR A 62 -21.68 1.44 18.77
C TYR A 62 -21.08 0.32 19.63
N SER A 63 -21.78 -0.81 19.70
CA SER A 63 -21.35 -1.99 20.44
C SER A 63 -20.09 -2.64 19.79
N PRO A 64 -19.28 -3.42 20.55
CA PRO A 64 -18.19 -4.21 20.00
C PRO A 64 -18.64 -5.20 18.92
N PHE A 65 -19.87 -5.68 18.99
CA PHE A 65 -20.44 -6.54 17.97
C PHE A 65 -20.66 -5.79 16.65
N ALA A 66 -21.24 -4.58 16.70
CA ALA A 66 -21.41 -3.72 15.51
C ALA A 66 -20.05 -3.35 14.89
N PHE A 67 -19.05 -3.03 15.71
CA PHE A 67 -17.68 -2.81 15.24
C PHE A 67 -17.13 -4.03 14.48
N SER A 68 -17.34 -5.25 14.98
CA SER A 68 -16.88 -6.48 14.32
C SER A 68 -17.54 -6.69 12.94
N ILE A 69 -18.81 -6.30 12.81
CA ILE A 69 -19.53 -6.34 11.51
C ILE A 69 -18.91 -5.34 10.54
N CYS A 70 -18.73 -4.08 10.96
CA CYS A 70 -18.11 -3.04 10.12
C CYS A 70 -16.70 -3.46 9.68
N PHE A 71 -15.89 -3.97 10.61
CA PHE A 71 -14.55 -4.46 10.31
C PHE A 71 -14.55 -5.60 9.27
N SER A 72 -15.53 -6.50 9.35
CA SER A 72 -15.71 -7.59 8.39
C SER A 72 -16.12 -7.08 7.02
N VAL A 73 -17.03 -6.11 6.94
CA VAL A 73 -17.45 -5.46 5.68
C VAL A 73 -16.26 -4.76 5.04
N ASN A 74 -15.46 -4.05 5.82
CA ASN A 74 -14.26 -3.36 5.36
C ASN A 74 -13.21 -4.36 4.83
N ALA A 75 -13.02 -5.51 5.49
CA ALA A 75 -12.14 -6.57 5.00
C ALA A 75 -12.64 -7.16 3.66
N ILE A 76 -13.94 -7.34 3.51
CA ILE A 76 -14.56 -7.80 2.24
C ILE A 76 -14.35 -6.74 1.15
N ALA A 77 -14.46 -5.45 1.45
CA ALA A 77 -14.19 -4.39 0.49
C ALA A 77 -12.74 -4.41 -0.02
N ILE A 78 -11.76 -4.61 0.88
CA ILE A 78 -10.34 -4.75 0.51
C ILE A 78 -10.13 -5.99 -0.38
N GLY A 79 -10.68 -7.14 0.01
CA GLY A 79 -10.56 -8.38 -0.75
C GLY A 79 -11.26 -8.29 -2.12
N GLY A 80 -12.44 -7.69 -2.17
CA GLY A 80 -13.18 -7.43 -3.41
C GLY A 80 -12.44 -6.49 -4.36
N ALA A 81 -11.77 -5.47 -3.82
CA ALA A 81 -10.92 -4.57 -4.59
C ALA A 81 -9.71 -5.30 -5.19
N ALA A 82 -9.09 -6.20 -4.44
CA ALA A 82 -8.01 -7.04 -4.93
C ALA A 82 -8.47 -7.90 -6.13
N ALA A 83 -9.64 -8.53 -6.03
CA ALA A 83 -10.24 -9.29 -7.14
C ALA A 83 -10.61 -8.38 -8.33
N PHE A 84 -11.16 -7.19 -8.07
CA PHE A 84 -11.49 -6.23 -9.12
C PHE A 84 -10.25 -5.72 -9.86
N SER A 85 -9.11 -5.61 -9.17
CA SER A 85 -7.84 -5.13 -9.75
C SER A 85 -7.34 -5.97 -10.92
N VAL A 86 -7.71 -7.25 -10.99
CA VAL A 86 -7.36 -8.17 -12.09
C VAL A 86 -7.94 -7.72 -13.45
N LYS A 87 -9.02 -6.93 -13.45
CA LYS A 87 -9.63 -6.38 -14.67
C LYS A 87 -8.73 -5.36 -15.39
N PHE A 88 -7.75 -4.80 -14.72
CA PHE A 88 -6.83 -3.85 -15.34
C PHE A 88 -5.80 -4.56 -16.21
N ARG A 89 -5.86 -4.38 -17.52
CA ARG A 89 -4.88 -4.94 -18.49
C ARG A 89 -3.42 -4.54 -18.16
N ARG A 90 -3.24 -3.39 -17.50
CA ARG A 90 -1.93 -2.87 -17.07
C ARG A 90 -1.98 -2.61 -15.57
N PRO A 91 -1.24 -3.34 -14.75
CA PRO A 91 -1.21 -3.12 -13.30
C PRO A 91 -0.90 -1.67 -12.90
N ALA A 92 -0.04 -0.99 -13.68
CA ALA A 92 0.31 0.41 -13.45
C ALA A 92 -0.91 1.36 -13.47
N ASN A 93 -1.88 1.11 -14.35
CA ASN A 93 -3.12 1.90 -14.40
C ASN A 93 -4.00 1.62 -13.18
N GLY A 94 -4.09 0.35 -12.77
CA GLY A 94 -4.82 -0.03 -11.55
C GLY A 94 -4.23 0.63 -10.31
N THR A 95 -2.90 0.63 -10.18
CA THR A 95 -2.22 1.32 -9.07
C THR A 95 -2.49 2.83 -9.10
N LEU A 96 -2.39 3.46 -10.28
CA LEU A 96 -2.61 4.91 -10.40
C LEU A 96 -4.05 5.29 -10.03
N VAL A 97 -5.04 4.58 -10.55
CA VAL A 97 -6.46 4.79 -10.23
C VAL A 97 -6.71 4.57 -8.74
N GLY A 98 -6.16 3.50 -8.16
CA GLY A 98 -6.27 3.23 -6.73
C GLY A 98 -5.65 4.33 -5.86
N CYS A 99 -4.44 4.80 -6.18
CA CYS A 99 -3.80 5.90 -5.43
C CYS A 99 -4.55 7.22 -5.57
N MET A 100 -5.05 7.56 -6.76
CA MET A 100 -5.85 8.77 -6.96
C MET A 100 -7.18 8.70 -6.19
N GLY A 101 -7.90 7.59 -6.31
CA GLY A 101 -9.14 7.37 -5.57
C GLY A 101 -8.91 7.38 -4.06
N MET A 102 -7.85 6.71 -3.58
CA MET A 102 -7.48 6.72 -2.16
C MET A 102 -7.25 8.14 -1.65
N LEU A 103 -6.55 9.00 -2.40
CA LEU A 103 -6.33 10.40 -2.01
C LEU A 103 -7.64 11.20 -1.99
N ILE A 104 -8.48 11.07 -3.02
CA ILE A 104 -9.76 11.78 -3.09
C ILE A 104 -10.65 11.39 -1.92
N PHE A 105 -10.85 10.10 -1.68
CA PHE A 105 -11.69 9.64 -0.58
C PHE A 105 -11.09 9.93 0.80
N SER A 106 -9.76 9.93 0.94
CA SER A 106 -9.09 10.36 2.19
C SER A 106 -9.30 11.85 2.48
N LEU A 107 -9.33 12.70 1.46
CA LEU A 107 -9.65 14.12 1.64
C LEU A 107 -11.11 14.33 2.06
N LEU A 108 -12.02 13.58 1.45
CA LEU A 108 -13.45 13.60 1.83
C LEU A 108 -13.64 13.07 3.25
N GLU A 109 -12.99 11.97 3.61
CA GLU A 109 -13.02 11.40 4.95
C GLU A 109 -12.48 12.36 6.00
N CYS A 110 -11.32 12.98 5.75
CA CYS A 110 -10.73 13.97 6.63
C CYS A 110 -11.65 15.16 6.87
N SER A 111 -12.27 15.69 5.81
CA SER A 111 -13.23 16.79 5.92
C SER A 111 -14.51 16.38 6.64
N ALA A 112 -15.04 15.20 6.37
CA ALA A 112 -16.22 14.66 7.04
C ALA A 112 -16.00 14.46 8.55
N LEU A 113 -14.86 13.90 8.94
CA LEU A 113 -14.49 13.73 10.36
C LEU A 113 -14.30 15.08 11.07
N ALA A 114 -13.69 16.06 10.40
CA ALA A 114 -13.51 17.40 10.95
C ALA A 114 -14.83 18.16 11.16
N LEU A 115 -15.83 17.91 10.32
CA LEU A 115 -17.17 18.51 10.40
C LEU A 115 -18.13 17.72 11.31
N GLY A 116 -17.71 16.62 11.90
CA GLY A 116 -18.55 15.80 12.79
C GLY A 116 -19.66 15.07 12.02
N CYS A 117 -19.32 14.37 10.95
CA CYS A 117 -20.29 13.65 10.11
C CYS A 117 -21.00 12.51 10.86
N SER A 118 -22.12 12.03 10.30
CA SER A 118 -22.80 10.85 10.81
C SER A 118 -21.98 9.57 10.56
N PHE A 119 -22.22 8.55 11.39
CA PHE A 119 -21.55 7.24 11.26
C PHE A 119 -21.63 6.65 9.84
N TRP A 120 -22.78 6.75 9.18
CA TRP A 120 -22.97 6.18 7.85
C TRP A 120 -22.12 6.84 6.77
N ILE A 121 -21.89 8.16 6.89
CA ILE A 121 -21.01 8.90 5.97
C ILE A 121 -19.56 8.48 6.22
N TYR A 122 -19.14 8.41 7.47
CA TYR A 122 -17.82 7.91 7.85
C TYR A 122 -17.56 6.50 7.27
N GLU A 123 -18.45 5.53 7.55
CA GLU A 123 -18.26 4.14 7.13
C GLU A 123 -18.26 4.00 5.60
N LEU A 124 -19.13 4.72 4.89
CA LEU A 124 -19.18 4.71 3.43
C LEU A 124 -17.87 5.24 2.80
N LEU A 125 -17.37 6.36 3.31
CA LEU A 125 -16.12 6.95 2.82
C LEU A 125 -14.93 6.06 3.17
N LEU A 126 -14.92 5.48 4.36
CA LEU A 126 -13.90 4.53 4.79
C LEU A 126 -13.85 3.29 3.89
N ILE A 127 -15.01 2.68 3.58
CA ILE A 127 -15.11 1.58 2.62
C ILE A 127 -14.51 1.98 1.27
N ALA A 128 -14.78 3.19 0.80
CA ALA A 128 -14.24 3.68 -0.47
C ALA A 128 -12.71 3.85 -0.42
N VAL A 129 -12.16 4.42 0.67
CA VAL A 129 -10.72 4.53 0.90
C VAL A 129 -10.06 3.15 0.88
N LEU A 130 -10.61 2.20 1.65
CA LEU A 130 -10.08 0.85 1.79
C LEU A 130 -10.20 0.04 0.49
N PHE A 131 -11.28 0.23 -0.27
CA PHE A 131 -11.43 -0.37 -1.59
C PHE A 131 -10.33 0.13 -2.56
N MET A 132 -10.11 1.43 -2.64
CA MET A 132 -9.05 2.01 -3.48
C MET A 132 -7.66 1.55 -3.04
N MET A 133 -7.43 1.46 -1.72
CA MET A 133 -6.19 0.93 -1.15
C MET A 133 -5.99 -0.56 -1.55
N GLY A 134 -7.01 -1.40 -1.43
CA GLY A 134 -6.96 -2.82 -1.81
C GLY A 134 -6.56 -3.04 -3.27
N MET A 135 -7.04 -2.17 -4.18
CA MET A 135 -6.60 -2.19 -5.59
C MET A 135 -5.10 -1.93 -5.73
N THR A 136 -4.56 -0.95 -4.99
CA THR A 136 -3.13 -0.61 -5.07
C THR A 136 -2.27 -1.75 -4.54
N PHE A 137 -2.73 -2.46 -3.53
CA PHE A 137 -2.00 -3.54 -2.87
C PHE A 137 -1.60 -4.65 -3.86
N THR A 138 -2.59 -5.17 -4.59
CA THR A 138 -2.39 -6.25 -5.57
C THR A 138 -1.55 -5.80 -6.75
N THR A 139 -1.90 -4.64 -7.33
CA THR A 139 -1.26 -4.17 -8.55
C THR A 139 0.17 -3.69 -8.33
N SER A 140 0.45 -3.01 -7.21
CA SER A 140 1.81 -2.54 -6.90
C SER A 140 2.73 -3.67 -6.45
N THR A 141 2.23 -4.66 -5.72
CA THR A 141 3.02 -5.85 -5.38
C THR A 141 3.46 -6.57 -6.65
N ALA A 142 2.56 -6.74 -7.62
CA ALA A 142 2.91 -7.33 -8.92
C ALA A 142 4.00 -6.52 -9.65
N LEU A 143 3.90 -5.18 -9.66
CA LEU A 143 4.89 -4.30 -10.28
C LEU A 143 6.23 -4.31 -9.55
N ALA A 144 6.24 -4.35 -8.23
CA ALA A 144 7.46 -4.45 -7.43
C ALA A 144 8.18 -5.78 -7.69
N MET A 145 7.44 -6.90 -7.70
CA MET A 145 8.01 -8.23 -7.99
C MET A 145 8.48 -8.36 -9.44
N GLU A 146 7.81 -7.70 -10.39
CA GLU A 146 8.26 -7.64 -11.79
C GLU A 146 9.65 -7.00 -11.93
N CYS A 147 9.98 -6.01 -11.08
CA CYS A 147 11.26 -5.33 -11.10
C CYS A 147 12.44 -6.20 -10.62
N GLU A 148 12.19 -7.22 -9.79
CA GLU A 148 13.22 -8.02 -9.09
C GLU A 148 12.96 -9.52 -9.21
N ARG A 149 12.64 -10.00 -10.42
CA ARG A 149 12.30 -11.43 -10.66
C ARG A 149 13.40 -12.40 -10.25
N THR A 150 14.67 -12.01 -10.44
CA THR A 150 15.83 -12.84 -10.09
C THR A 150 16.07 -12.92 -8.58
N ASN A 151 15.66 -11.89 -7.84
CA ASN A 151 15.81 -11.79 -6.38
C ASN A 151 14.44 -11.79 -5.67
N ALA A 152 13.45 -12.50 -6.22
CA ALA A 152 12.05 -12.42 -5.78
C ALA A 152 11.88 -12.70 -4.28
N GLY A 153 12.60 -13.66 -3.70
CA GLY A 153 12.54 -13.96 -2.26
C GLY A 153 13.03 -12.80 -1.40
N THR A 154 14.18 -12.21 -1.74
CA THR A 154 14.75 -11.05 -1.03
C THR A 154 13.85 -9.82 -1.20
N ALA A 155 13.33 -9.58 -2.40
CA ALA A 155 12.42 -8.49 -2.68
C ALA A 155 11.10 -8.63 -1.90
N SER A 156 10.51 -9.82 -1.85
CA SER A 156 9.29 -10.07 -1.07
C SER A 156 9.50 -9.86 0.42
N ALA A 157 10.61 -10.34 0.98
CA ALA A 157 10.95 -10.14 2.39
C ALA A 157 11.13 -8.66 2.72
N LEU A 158 11.85 -7.92 1.87
CA LEU A 158 12.08 -6.48 2.05
C LEU A 158 10.78 -5.68 1.94
N LEU A 159 9.92 -6.01 0.97
CA LEU A 159 8.60 -5.39 0.81
C LEU A 159 7.77 -5.57 2.07
N GLY A 160 7.65 -6.79 2.58
CA GLY A 160 6.93 -7.06 3.81
C GLY A 160 7.51 -6.31 5.00
N ALA A 161 8.84 -6.37 5.20
CA ALA A 161 9.51 -5.70 6.30
C ALA A 161 9.26 -4.19 6.29
N VAL A 162 9.42 -3.52 5.15
CA VAL A 162 9.21 -2.07 5.02
C VAL A 162 7.75 -1.70 5.26
N CYS A 163 6.80 -2.43 4.65
CA CYS A 163 5.38 -2.15 4.79
C CYS A 163 4.89 -2.31 6.24
N PHE A 164 5.25 -3.39 6.92
CA PHE A 164 4.84 -3.61 8.31
C PHE A 164 5.54 -2.67 9.28
N SER A 165 6.82 -2.38 9.09
CA SER A 165 7.54 -1.41 9.93
C SER A 165 6.93 -0.02 9.81
N PHE A 166 6.60 0.42 8.60
CA PHE A 166 5.95 1.71 8.38
C PHE A 166 4.56 1.77 9.03
N GLY A 167 3.77 0.71 8.90
CA GLY A 167 2.48 0.57 9.58
C GLY A 167 2.61 0.64 11.11
N GLY A 168 3.61 -0.03 11.67
CA GLY A 168 3.92 0.03 13.10
C GLY A 168 4.32 1.43 13.58
N ILE A 169 4.98 2.23 12.74
CA ILE A 169 5.32 3.63 13.06
C ILE A 169 4.07 4.53 12.98
N VAL A 170 3.22 4.32 11.98
CA VAL A 170 2.03 5.15 11.75
C VAL A 170 0.94 4.89 12.79
N SER A 171 0.78 3.63 13.23
CA SER A 171 -0.28 3.21 14.15
C SER A 171 -0.36 4.05 15.43
N PRO A 172 0.72 4.30 16.20
CA PRO A 172 0.66 5.13 17.39
C PRO A 172 0.42 6.62 17.12
N LEU A 173 0.73 7.12 15.90
CA LEU A 173 0.55 8.53 15.56
C LEU A 173 -0.93 8.93 15.53
N VAL A 174 -1.83 8.00 15.29
CA VAL A 174 -3.28 8.21 15.31
C VAL A 174 -3.78 8.68 16.69
N GLY A 175 -3.12 8.24 17.77
CA GLY A 175 -3.45 8.62 19.14
C GLY A 175 -2.98 10.02 19.57
N ILE A 176 -2.30 10.76 18.70
CA ILE A 176 -1.78 12.10 19.04
C ILE A 176 -2.89 13.13 18.86
N GLY A 177 -3.35 13.73 19.95
CA GLY A 177 -4.39 14.75 19.96
C GLY A 177 -5.80 14.19 19.76
N ASN A 178 -6.57 14.82 18.87
CA ASN A 178 -7.93 14.37 18.55
C ASN A 178 -7.88 13.23 17.51
N ILE A 179 -8.33 12.04 17.92
CA ILE A 179 -8.24 10.83 17.11
C ILE A 179 -8.94 10.93 15.75
N LEU A 180 -10.05 11.67 15.65
CA LEU A 180 -10.78 11.88 14.40
C LEU A 180 -9.94 12.68 13.42
N VAL A 181 -9.40 13.81 13.88
CA VAL A 181 -8.56 14.70 13.06
C VAL A 181 -7.25 14.01 12.71
N SER A 182 -6.59 13.39 13.67
CA SER A 182 -5.32 12.68 13.44
C SER A 182 -5.48 11.56 12.41
N THR A 183 -6.56 10.78 12.49
CA THR A 183 -6.85 9.72 11.51
C THR A 183 -7.03 10.28 10.10
N GLY A 184 -7.87 11.32 9.95
CA GLY A 184 -8.11 11.95 8.66
C GLY A 184 -6.84 12.54 8.05
N VAL A 185 -6.04 13.26 8.85
CA VAL A 185 -4.78 13.87 8.40
C VAL A 185 -3.77 12.79 7.98
N ILE A 186 -3.63 11.72 8.75
CA ILE A 186 -2.73 10.60 8.42
C ILE A 186 -3.17 9.94 7.11
N PHE A 187 -4.47 9.72 6.90
CA PHE A 187 -5.00 9.19 5.64
C PHE A 187 -4.60 10.06 4.46
N VAL A 188 -4.76 11.38 4.57
CA VAL A 188 -4.40 12.32 3.50
C VAL A 188 -2.90 12.32 3.23
N ILE A 189 -2.06 12.41 4.26
CA ILE A 189 -0.60 12.43 4.10
C ILE A 189 -0.12 11.13 3.46
N CYS A 190 -0.55 9.98 3.98
CA CYS A 190 -0.16 8.68 3.45
C CYS A 190 -0.64 8.49 2.00
N SER A 191 -1.87 8.88 1.68
CA SER A 191 -2.42 8.80 0.32
C SER A 191 -1.68 9.70 -0.66
N PHE A 192 -1.34 10.92 -0.25
CA PHE A 192 -0.57 11.86 -1.06
C PHE A 192 0.86 11.35 -1.33
N CYS A 193 1.55 10.85 -0.30
CA CYS A 193 2.88 10.27 -0.45
C CYS A 193 2.84 9.01 -1.34
N SER A 194 1.82 8.16 -1.17
CA SER A 194 1.60 6.98 -2.00
C SER A 194 1.43 7.35 -3.48
N LEU A 195 0.59 8.36 -3.78
CA LEU A 195 0.40 8.86 -5.14
C LEU A 195 1.71 9.46 -5.71
N SER A 196 2.44 10.22 -4.92
CA SER A 196 3.72 10.81 -5.34
C SER A 196 4.74 9.73 -5.72
N CYS A 197 4.83 8.66 -4.93
CA CYS A 197 5.75 7.54 -5.20
C CYS A 197 5.39 6.81 -6.50
N ILE A 198 4.10 6.55 -6.79
CA ILE A 198 3.72 5.90 -8.06
C ILE A 198 3.98 6.79 -9.27
N LEU A 199 3.74 8.09 -9.18
CA LEU A 199 4.04 9.03 -10.27
C LEU A 199 5.53 9.05 -10.58
N LEU A 200 6.39 9.04 -9.57
CA LEU A 200 7.85 8.94 -9.73
C LEU A 200 8.27 7.61 -10.36
N ALA A 201 7.64 6.49 -9.95
CA ALA A 201 7.93 5.17 -10.52
C ALA A 201 7.56 5.10 -12.00
N LEU A 202 6.40 5.63 -12.40
CA LEU A 202 5.91 5.64 -13.78
C LEU A 202 6.73 6.59 -14.68
N GLY A 203 7.12 7.75 -14.16
CA GLY A 203 8.01 8.67 -14.86
C GLY A 203 9.33 8.00 -15.23
N ARG A 204 9.96 7.29 -14.29
CA ARG A 204 11.21 6.54 -14.53
C ARG A 204 11.05 5.39 -15.50
N ARG A 205 9.88 4.71 -15.54
CA ARG A 205 9.59 3.65 -16.50
C ARG A 205 9.54 4.18 -17.93
N ARG A 206 8.91 5.34 -18.14
CA ARG A 206 8.87 6.02 -19.45
C ARG A 206 10.27 6.38 -19.94
N THR A 207 11.08 6.97 -19.10
CA THR A 207 12.45 7.38 -19.44
C THR A 207 13.32 6.19 -19.86
N LYS A 208 13.26 5.06 -19.13
CA LYS A 208 13.98 3.83 -19.50
C LYS A 208 13.57 3.29 -20.87
N LEU A 209 12.28 3.30 -21.20
CA LEU A 209 11.76 2.86 -22.49
C LEU A 209 12.27 3.77 -23.64
N TYR A 210 12.27 5.08 -23.44
CA TYR A 210 12.80 6.04 -24.43
C TYR A 210 14.29 5.79 -24.72
N PHE A 211 15.11 5.60 -23.71
CA PHE A 211 16.53 5.30 -23.89
C PHE A 211 16.77 3.95 -24.58
N ALA A 212 16.00 2.92 -24.24
CA ALA A 212 16.10 1.61 -24.90
C ALA A 212 15.74 1.67 -26.38
N PHE A 213 14.70 2.42 -26.77
CA PHE A 213 14.33 2.64 -28.16
C PHE A 213 15.39 3.47 -28.94
N SER A 214 15.92 4.51 -28.31
CA SER A 214 16.95 5.36 -28.93
C SER A 214 18.27 4.63 -29.20
N THR A 215 18.65 3.69 -28.32
CA THR A 215 19.85 2.86 -28.52
C THR A 215 19.65 1.74 -29.54
N SER A 216 18.42 1.26 -29.74
CA SER A 216 18.07 0.25 -30.74
C SER A 216 18.06 0.83 -32.18
N GLN A 217 17.75 2.12 -32.35
CA GLN A 217 17.78 2.78 -33.66
C GLN A 217 19.19 3.19 -34.13
N LYS A 218 20.19 3.15 -33.24
CA LYS A 218 21.59 3.51 -33.56
C LYS A 218 22.47 2.30 -33.85
N ARG A 219 21.91 1.10 -33.90
CA ARG A 219 22.57 -0.13 -34.34
C ARG A 219 21.99 -0.61 -35.68
#